data_e3948f65136fdfbf2bc40279b675a20c
#
_entry.id   e3948f65136fdfbf2bc40279b675a20c
#
_cell.length_a   1.000
_cell.length_b   1.000
_cell.length_c   1.000
_cell.angle_alpha   90.00
_cell.angle_beta   90.00
_cell.angle_gamma   90.00
#
_symmetry.space_group_name_H-M   'P 1'
#
loop_
_entity.id
_entity.type
_entity.pdbx_description
1 polymer ?
#
loop_
_entity_poly.entity_id
_entity_poly.type
_entity_poly.pdbx_seq_one_letter_code
_entity_poly.pdbx_strand_id
1 'polypeptide(L)'
;MDKETLKSLVSEAQHIAENAGNLIMTFFDELAEEDVEYKADQSPVTLADKAANKQIVDELINLDDSIPIISEEGLAQNLDNADIFWLVDPLDGTKEFVNGSQEFTVNIALINKGEPVLGVIHQPPANITTFGSQESGAFIAGDDEELSTSAPENSCMLAVSKRHSSGEETKFALFLQDKFEEMRTIGLGSSLKFNAIAQGSAHIYSRFGRTFQWDIAAGHAILRSAGGEVVDLQGKPISYKNDSNQPINGFFAVSDIDYWIGIINEFNNL
;
A
#
# COMPACT_ATOMS: atom_id res chain seq x y z
N MET A 1 2.96 -10.55 -19.38
CA MET A 1 1.64 -11.13 -19.02
C MET A 1 0.62 -10.53 -19.96
N ASP A 2 -0.31 -11.30 -20.48
CA ASP A 2 -1.37 -10.73 -21.34
C ASP A 2 -2.51 -10.13 -20.49
N LYS A 3 -3.36 -9.31 -21.13
CA LYS A 3 -4.42 -8.55 -20.47
C LYS A 3 -5.49 -9.43 -19.81
N GLU A 4 -5.82 -10.55 -20.42
CA GLU A 4 -6.87 -11.45 -19.95
C GLU A 4 -6.41 -12.19 -18.68
N THR A 5 -5.17 -12.67 -18.68
CA THR A 5 -4.53 -13.26 -17.51
C THR A 5 -4.46 -12.27 -16.35
N LEU A 6 -4.03 -11.02 -16.61
CA LEU A 6 -3.93 -10.01 -15.55
C LEU A 6 -5.30 -9.67 -14.96
N LYS A 7 -6.34 -9.57 -15.79
CA LYS A 7 -7.71 -9.32 -15.33
C LYS A 7 -8.26 -10.45 -14.45
N SER A 8 -7.95 -11.71 -14.80
CA SER A 8 -8.31 -12.86 -13.97
C SER A 8 -7.60 -12.80 -12.61
N LEU A 9 -6.30 -12.53 -12.61
CA LEU A 9 -5.52 -12.42 -11.37
C LEU A 9 -6.00 -11.29 -10.46
N VAL A 10 -6.47 -10.16 -11.02
CA VAL A 10 -7.09 -9.08 -10.24
C VAL A 10 -8.31 -9.59 -9.48
N SER A 11 -9.23 -10.30 -10.16
CA SER A 11 -10.46 -10.83 -9.54
C SER A 11 -10.14 -11.84 -8.44
N GLU A 12 -9.19 -12.74 -8.68
CA GLU A 12 -8.77 -13.73 -7.68
C GLU A 12 -8.10 -13.05 -6.46
N ALA A 13 -7.18 -12.11 -6.69
CA ALA A 13 -6.53 -11.39 -5.61
C ALA A 13 -7.52 -10.58 -4.75
N GLN A 14 -8.59 -10.03 -5.34
CA GLN A 14 -9.68 -9.40 -4.59
C GLN A 14 -10.36 -10.39 -3.65
N HIS A 15 -10.81 -11.54 -4.17
CA HIS A 15 -11.46 -12.55 -3.35
C HIS A 15 -10.54 -13.05 -2.22
N ILE A 16 -9.24 -13.26 -2.51
CA ILE A 16 -8.25 -13.67 -1.51
C ILE A 16 -8.13 -12.60 -0.41
N ALA A 17 -8.03 -11.32 -0.77
CA ALA A 17 -7.93 -10.24 0.20
C ALA A 17 -9.21 -10.10 1.06
N GLU A 18 -10.39 -10.24 0.46
CA GLU A 18 -11.69 -10.21 1.15
C GLU A 18 -11.86 -11.40 2.11
N ASN A 19 -11.47 -12.61 1.68
CA ASN A 19 -11.49 -13.81 2.53
C ASN A 19 -10.58 -13.64 3.74
N ALA A 20 -9.35 -13.14 3.54
CA ALA A 20 -8.42 -12.85 4.61
C ALA A 20 -8.95 -11.76 5.55
N GLY A 21 -9.56 -10.71 5.01
CA GLY A 21 -10.21 -9.66 5.78
C GLY A 21 -11.34 -10.18 6.67
N ASN A 22 -12.20 -11.05 6.13
CA ASN A 22 -13.26 -11.71 6.91
C ASN A 22 -12.68 -12.54 8.06
N LEU A 23 -11.58 -13.27 7.82
CA LEU A 23 -10.90 -14.02 8.86
C LEU A 23 -10.31 -13.08 9.93
N ILE A 24 -9.64 -11.99 9.55
CA ILE A 24 -9.09 -10.99 10.47
C ILE A 24 -10.20 -10.42 11.38
N MET A 25 -11.38 -10.13 10.84
CA MET A 25 -12.48 -9.59 11.62
C MET A 25 -12.97 -10.55 12.72
N THR A 26 -12.84 -11.87 12.57
CA THR A 26 -13.17 -12.81 13.63
C THR A 26 -12.25 -12.68 14.86
N PHE A 27 -11.01 -12.24 14.64
CA PHE A 27 -10.06 -11.96 15.73
C PHE A 27 -10.23 -10.53 16.28
N PHE A 28 -10.66 -9.58 15.45
CA PHE A 28 -10.79 -8.18 15.85
C PHE A 28 -11.79 -7.97 16.99
N ASP A 29 -12.90 -8.69 16.95
CA ASP A 29 -13.98 -8.60 17.95
C ASP A 29 -13.63 -9.33 19.26
N GLU A 30 -12.66 -10.26 19.25
CA GLU A 30 -12.29 -11.13 20.36
C GLU A 30 -10.86 -10.88 20.88
N LEU A 31 -10.18 -9.81 20.40
CA LEU A 31 -8.77 -9.55 20.68
C LEU A 31 -8.52 -9.36 22.18
N ALA A 32 -7.65 -10.20 22.75
CA ALA A 32 -7.12 -10.07 24.10
C ALA A 32 -5.64 -9.63 24.07
N GLU A 33 -5.16 -8.97 25.14
CA GLU A 33 -3.76 -8.54 25.23
C GLU A 33 -2.76 -9.70 25.11
N GLU A 34 -3.13 -10.90 25.54
CA GLU A 34 -2.34 -12.13 25.46
C GLU A 34 -2.18 -12.68 24.03
N ASP A 35 -3.00 -12.21 23.06
CA ASP A 35 -2.92 -12.60 21.66
C ASP A 35 -1.86 -11.81 20.87
N VAL A 36 -1.21 -10.84 21.51
CA VAL A 36 -0.21 -9.96 20.90
C VAL A 36 1.19 -10.45 21.23
N GLU A 37 1.94 -10.84 20.20
CA GLU A 37 3.38 -11.09 20.28
C GLU A 37 4.15 -9.90 19.74
N TYR A 38 5.46 -9.83 19.99
CA TYR A 38 6.32 -8.77 19.49
C TYR A 38 7.49 -9.36 18.69
N LYS A 39 7.70 -8.84 17.47
CA LYS A 39 8.85 -9.19 16.63
C LYS A 39 10.16 -8.64 17.23
N ALA A 40 11.30 -9.01 16.68
CA ALA A 40 12.62 -8.56 17.15
C ALA A 40 12.80 -7.03 17.14
N ASP A 41 12.10 -6.34 16.26
CA ASP A 41 12.08 -4.87 16.16
C ASP A 41 11.01 -4.21 17.04
N GLN A 42 10.36 -4.97 17.94
CA GLN A 42 9.29 -4.53 18.84
C GLN A 42 7.98 -4.16 18.12
N SER A 43 7.79 -4.50 16.84
CA SER A 43 6.48 -4.41 16.20
C SER A 43 5.56 -5.54 16.71
N PRO A 44 4.25 -5.27 16.92
CA PRO A 44 3.30 -6.32 17.30
C PRO A 44 3.04 -7.25 16.10
N VAL A 45 2.78 -8.50 16.42
CA VAL A 45 2.18 -9.49 15.52
C VAL A 45 1.14 -10.27 16.30
N THR A 46 0.02 -10.54 15.69
CA THR A 46 -1.10 -11.21 16.32
C THR A 46 -1.38 -12.56 15.67
N LEU A 47 -2.27 -13.34 16.31
CA LEU A 47 -2.79 -14.55 15.68
C LEU A 47 -3.54 -14.25 14.39
N ALA A 48 -4.13 -13.06 14.27
CA ALA A 48 -4.80 -12.60 13.05
C ALA A 48 -3.82 -12.48 11.87
N ASP A 49 -2.65 -11.84 12.09
CA ASP A 49 -1.58 -11.71 11.07
C ASP A 49 -1.17 -13.09 10.55
N LYS A 50 -0.88 -14.01 11.47
CA LYS A 50 -0.42 -15.37 11.12
C LYS A 50 -1.50 -16.18 10.40
N ALA A 51 -2.76 -16.07 10.83
CA ALA A 51 -3.88 -16.78 10.22
C ALA A 51 -4.19 -16.25 8.82
N ALA A 52 -4.23 -14.90 8.66
CA ALA A 52 -4.42 -14.26 7.37
C ALA A 52 -3.28 -14.58 6.40
N ASN A 53 -2.02 -14.52 6.88
CA ASN A 53 -0.87 -14.91 6.08
C ASN A 53 -1.01 -16.33 5.53
N LYS A 54 -1.33 -17.29 6.41
CA LYS A 54 -1.49 -18.68 6.00
C LYS A 54 -2.57 -18.83 4.93
N GLN A 55 -3.72 -18.20 5.11
CA GLN A 55 -4.83 -18.25 4.17
C GLN A 55 -4.45 -17.65 2.82
N ILE A 56 -3.90 -16.43 2.79
CA ILE A 56 -3.49 -15.75 1.56
C ILE A 56 -2.46 -16.59 0.79
N VAL A 57 -1.44 -17.09 1.49
CA VAL A 57 -0.38 -17.88 0.88
C VAL A 57 -0.94 -19.20 0.30
N ASP A 58 -1.78 -19.92 1.05
CA ASP A 58 -2.39 -21.16 0.57
C ASP A 58 -3.27 -20.92 -0.68
N GLU A 59 -4.06 -19.84 -0.70
CA GLU A 59 -4.93 -19.48 -1.83
C GLU A 59 -4.11 -19.03 -3.06
N LEU A 60 -3.05 -18.22 -2.88
CA LEU A 60 -2.16 -17.82 -3.99
C LEU A 60 -1.38 -19.02 -4.58
N ILE A 61 -0.91 -19.97 -3.77
CA ILE A 61 -0.28 -21.20 -4.23
C ILE A 61 -1.28 -22.05 -5.03
N ASN A 62 -2.53 -22.16 -4.58
CA ASN A 62 -3.57 -22.88 -5.29
C ASN A 62 -3.94 -22.21 -6.63
N LEU A 63 -3.81 -20.88 -6.71
CA LEU A 63 -4.05 -20.12 -7.94
C LEU A 63 -2.95 -20.37 -8.99
N ASP A 64 -1.69 -20.23 -8.60
CA ASP A 64 -0.52 -20.52 -9.45
C ASP A 64 0.74 -20.71 -8.58
N ASP A 65 1.15 -21.97 -8.39
CA ASP A 65 2.31 -22.34 -7.58
C ASP A 65 3.66 -22.00 -8.22
N SER A 66 3.65 -21.57 -9.48
CA SER A 66 4.84 -21.11 -10.20
C SER A 66 5.24 -19.68 -9.87
N ILE A 67 4.34 -18.88 -9.27
CA ILE A 67 4.60 -17.48 -8.90
C ILE A 67 5.04 -17.43 -7.43
N PRO A 68 6.30 -17.06 -7.14
CA PRO A 68 6.79 -16.96 -5.77
C PRO A 68 6.04 -15.89 -4.95
N ILE A 69 5.99 -16.09 -3.63
CA ILE A 69 5.31 -15.18 -2.69
C ILE A 69 6.32 -14.68 -1.68
N ILE A 70 6.37 -13.36 -1.51
CA ILE A 70 7.07 -12.67 -0.42
C ILE A 70 6.01 -12.05 0.47
N SER A 71 5.95 -12.48 1.73
CA SER A 71 5.03 -11.93 2.73
C SER A 71 5.79 -11.37 3.92
N GLU A 72 5.21 -10.36 4.58
CA GLU A 72 5.73 -9.81 5.83
C GLU A 72 5.89 -10.88 6.92
N GLU A 73 4.93 -11.80 7.03
CA GLU A 73 4.90 -12.86 8.06
C GLU A 73 5.71 -14.13 7.67
N GLY A 74 6.49 -14.01 6.64
CA GLY A 74 7.47 -15.01 6.23
C GLY A 74 6.91 -16.04 5.28
N LEU A 75 7.31 -15.91 4.05
CA LEU A 75 7.57 -16.99 3.09
C LEU A 75 8.23 -16.36 1.85
N ALA A 76 9.44 -16.76 1.57
CA ALA A 76 10.04 -16.54 0.28
C ALA A 76 10.32 -17.91 -0.31
N GLN A 77 9.52 -18.37 -1.24
CA GLN A 77 9.77 -19.63 -1.95
C GLN A 77 10.48 -19.33 -3.26
N ASN A 78 11.63 -19.99 -3.50
CA ASN A 78 12.34 -20.04 -4.80
C ASN A 78 12.45 -18.69 -5.53
N LEU A 79 12.97 -17.67 -4.83
CA LEU A 79 13.13 -16.32 -5.38
C LEU A 79 14.26 -16.17 -6.40
N ASP A 80 15.06 -17.21 -6.62
CA ASP A 80 16.22 -17.14 -7.50
C ASP A 80 15.83 -16.68 -8.91
N ASN A 81 16.09 -15.38 -9.19
CA ASN A 81 15.83 -14.71 -10.47
C ASN A 81 14.35 -14.66 -10.91
N ALA A 82 13.40 -14.67 -9.97
CA ALA A 82 12.01 -14.48 -10.32
C ALA A 82 11.74 -13.03 -10.76
N ASP A 83 11.35 -12.85 -12.03
CA ASP A 83 10.89 -11.56 -12.57
C ASP A 83 9.45 -11.26 -12.11
N ILE A 84 8.66 -12.31 -11.80
CA ILE A 84 7.26 -12.22 -11.37
C ILE A 84 7.15 -12.80 -9.97
N PHE A 85 6.54 -12.07 -9.04
CA PHE A 85 6.30 -12.53 -7.67
C PHE A 85 5.20 -11.72 -6.98
N TRP A 86 4.55 -12.33 -5.99
CA TRP A 86 3.60 -11.66 -5.12
C TRP A 86 4.32 -10.97 -3.96
N LEU A 87 3.86 -9.76 -3.61
CA LEU A 87 4.17 -9.06 -2.36
C LEU A 87 2.90 -8.99 -1.53
N VAL A 88 2.96 -9.46 -0.29
CA VAL A 88 1.80 -9.56 0.60
C VAL A 88 2.10 -8.94 1.96
N ASP A 89 1.23 -8.05 2.40
CA ASP A 89 1.10 -7.68 3.79
C ASP A 89 -0.27 -8.17 4.28
N PRO A 90 -0.30 -9.22 5.10
CA PRO A 90 -1.56 -9.84 5.52
C PRO A 90 -2.40 -8.94 6.43
N LEU A 91 -1.75 -8.06 7.20
CA LEU A 91 -2.41 -7.10 8.08
C LEU A 91 -1.53 -5.86 8.28
N ASP A 92 -1.55 -4.94 7.28
CA ASP A 92 -0.91 -3.63 7.42
C ASP A 92 -1.68 -2.79 8.44
N GLY A 93 -0.97 -2.27 9.43
CA GLY A 93 -1.55 -1.56 10.55
C GLY A 93 -1.87 -2.45 11.74
N THR A 94 -1.04 -3.44 12.07
CA THR A 94 -1.19 -4.29 13.26
C THR A 94 -1.32 -3.46 14.56
N LYS A 95 -0.63 -2.31 14.64
CA LYS A 95 -0.80 -1.38 15.76
C LYS A 95 -2.19 -0.75 15.83
N GLU A 96 -2.76 -0.41 14.69
CA GLU A 96 -4.12 0.07 14.53
C GLU A 96 -5.10 -1.01 14.97
N PHE A 97 -4.93 -2.23 14.49
CA PHE A 97 -5.70 -3.41 14.85
C PHE A 97 -5.69 -3.65 16.36
N VAL A 98 -4.52 -3.77 16.99
CA VAL A 98 -4.36 -4.00 18.43
C VAL A 98 -5.00 -2.89 19.28
N ASN A 99 -5.04 -1.65 18.79
CA ASN A 99 -5.67 -0.53 19.49
C ASN A 99 -7.15 -0.32 19.17
N GLY A 100 -7.80 -1.27 18.49
CA GLY A 100 -9.22 -1.19 18.14
C GLY A 100 -9.56 -0.12 17.10
N SER A 101 -8.58 0.35 16.33
CA SER A 101 -8.81 1.26 15.20
C SER A 101 -9.31 0.49 14.00
N GLN A 102 -10.16 1.11 13.17
CA GLN A 102 -10.68 0.53 11.93
C GLN A 102 -9.77 0.82 10.71
N GLU A 103 -8.55 1.29 10.91
CA GLU A 103 -7.65 1.72 9.84
C GLU A 103 -6.50 0.73 9.63
N PHE A 104 -6.85 -0.52 9.34
CA PHE A 104 -5.92 -1.56 8.92
C PHE A 104 -6.38 -2.20 7.62
N THR A 105 -5.45 -2.79 6.87
CA THR A 105 -5.71 -3.31 5.52
C THR A 105 -5.02 -4.63 5.26
N VAL A 106 -5.54 -5.38 4.30
CA VAL A 106 -4.85 -6.49 3.64
C VAL A 106 -4.31 -5.96 2.32
N ASN A 107 -3.02 -6.13 2.07
CA ASN A 107 -2.36 -5.66 0.86
C ASN A 107 -1.80 -6.83 0.06
N ILE A 108 -2.19 -6.94 -1.21
CA ILE A 108 -1.68 -7.96 -2.16
C ILE A 108 -1.25 -7.24 -3.44
N ALA A 109 -0.01 -7.45 -3.87
CA ALA A 109 0.51 -6.89 -5.11
C ALA A 109 1.20 -7.96 -5.96
N LEU A 110 1.07 -7.87 -7.29
CA LEU A 110 1.85 -8.64 -8.23
C LEU A 110 2.91 -7.74 -8.85
N ILE A 111 4.15 -8.19 -8.77
CA ILE A 111 5.30 -7.54 -9.37
C ILE A 111 5.72 -8.28 -10.62
N ASN A 112 6.04 -7.55 -11.68
CA ASN A 112 6.61 -8.08 -12.91
C ASN A 112 7.80 -7.22 -13.33
N LYS A 113 9.00 -7.79 -13.36
CA LYS A 113 10.26 -7.11 -13.70
C LYS A 113 10.51 -5.85 -12.89
N GLY A 114 10.19 -5.91 -11.60
CA GLY A 114 10.36 -4.78 -10.68
C GLY A 114 9.25 -3.73 -10.70
N GLU A 115 8.23 -3.90 -11.55
CA GLU A 115 7.09 -3.00 -11.67
C GLU A 115 5.85 -3.59 -10.98
N PRO A 116 5.10 -2.81 -10.21
CA PRO A 116 3.84 -3.26 -9.62
C PRO A 116 2.75 -3.21 -10.69
N VAL A 117 2.32 -4.38 -11.19
CA VAL A 117 1.37 -4.49 -12.31
C VAL A 117 -0.08 -4.70 -11.87
N LEU A 118 -0.27 -5.11 -10.61
CA LEU A 118 -1.56 -5.33 -9.96
C LEU A 118 -1.43 -5.01 -8.48
N GLY A 119 -2.46 -4.40 -7.91
CA GLY A 119 -2.57 -4.14 -6.48
C GLY A 119 -4.00 -4.26 -5.98
N VAL A 120 -4.14 -4.81 -4.78
CA VAL A 120 -5.40 -4.89 -4.04
C VAL A 120 -5.14 -4.41 -2.62
N ILE A 121 -5.96 -3.49 -2.14
CA ILE A 121 -6.03 -3.04 -0.75
C ILE A 121 -7.46 -3.29 -0.28
N HIS A 122 -7.62 -4.23 0.65
CA HIS A 122 -8.90 -4.46 1.32
C HIS A 122 -8.87 -3.88 2.72
N GLN A 123 -9.87 -3.08 3.07
CA GLN A 123 -10.09 -2.54 4.43
C GLN A 123 -11.18 -3.37 5.12
N PRO A 124 -10.85 -4.36 5.96
CA PRO A 124 -11.82 -5.29 6.52
C PRO A 124 -12.94 -4.63 7.32
N PRO A 125 -12.67 -3.64 8.23
CA PRO A 125 -13.75 -3.06 9.04
C PRO A 125 -14.80 -2.29 8.23
N ALA A 126 -14.42 -1.76 7.07
CA ALA A 126 -15.32 -1.05 6.17
C ALA A 126 -15.90 -1.96 5.09
N ASN A 127 -15.34 -3.16 4.91
CA ASN A 127 -15.61 -4.08 3.81
C ASN A 127 -15.46 -3.38 2.44
N ILE A 128 -14.38 -2.59 2.28
CA ILE A 128 -14.07 -1.86 1.06
C ILE A 128 -12.81 -2.45 0.45
N THR A 129 -12.89 -2.86 -0.82
CA THR A 129 -11.75 -3.34 -1.61
C THR A 129 -11.45 -2.34 -2.71
N THR A 130 -10.25 -1.74 -2.69
CA THR A 130 -9.72 -0.92 -3.77
C THR A 130 -8.69 -1.75 -4.54
N PHE A 131 -8.77 -1.74 -5.85
CA PHE A 131 -7.85 -2.49 -6.69
C PHE A 131 -7.47 -1.72 -7.95
N GLY A 132 -6.36 -2.08 -8.54
CA GLY A 132 -5.92 -1.49 -9.80
C GLY A 132 -4.94 -2.38 -10.55
N SER A 133 -4.91 -2.26 -11.85
CA SER A 133 -3.90 -2.85 -12.71
C SER A 133 -3.62 -1.95 -13.92
N GLN A 134 -2.42 -2.02 -14.44
CA GLN A 134 -1.98 -1.23 -15.62
C GLN A 134 -2.91 -1.37 -16.84
N GLU A 135 -3.63 -2.49 -16.94
CA GLU A 135 -4.48 -2.82 -18.09
C GLU A 135 -5.96 -2.54 -17.87
N SER A 136 -6.39 -2.35 -16.61
CA SER A 136 -7.82 -2.27 -16.27
C SER A 136 -8.22 -0.93 -15.65
N GLY A 137 -7.27 -0.07 -15.25
CA GLY A 137 -7.54 1.10 -14.42
C GLY A 137 -7.64 0.75 -12.93
N ALA A 138 -8.09 1.68 -12.11
CA ALA A 138 -8.29 1.52 -10.67
C ALA A 138 -9.76 1.70 -10.29
N PHE A 139 -10.26 0.88 -9.36
CA PHE A 139 -11.66 0.85 -8.97
C PHE A 139 -11.84 0.51 -7.48
N ILE A 140 -13.03 0.81 -6.97
CA ILE A 140 -13.56 0.20 -5.74
C ILE A 140 -14.45 -0.97 -6.14
N ALA A 141 -14.32 -2.11 -5.48
CA ALA A 141 -15.15 -3.28 -5.78
C ALA A 141 -16.64 -2.98 -5.60
N GLY A 142 -17.43 -3.33 -6.61
CA GLY A 142 -18.87 -3.03 -6.64
C GLY A 142 -19.23 -1.64 -7.16
N ASP A 143 -18.23 -0.81 -7.53
CA ASP A 143 -18.41 0.46 -8.19
C ASP A 143 -17.94 0.38 -9.65
N ASP A 144 -18.70 0.96 -10.57
CA ASP A 144 -18.34 1.02 -11.99
C ASP A 144 -17.52 2.28 -12.34
N GLU A 145 -17.37 3.22 -11.39
CA GLU A 145 -16.62 4.46 -11.60
C GLU A 145 -15.11 4.21 -11.45
N GLU A 146 -14.37 4.54 -12.51
CA GLU A 146 -12.91 4.44 -12.53
C GLU A 146 -12.30 5.55 -11.66
N LEU A 147 -11.40 5.16 -10.76
CA LEU A 147 -10.67 6.10 -9.92
C LEU A 147 -9.67 6.89 -10.77
N SER A 148 -9.57 8.17 -10.50
CA SER A 148 -8.63 9.06 -11.19
C SER A 148 -8.06 10.09 -10.23
N THR A 149 -6.76 10.28 -10.32
CA THR A 149 -6.06 11.33 -9.60
C THR A 149 -6.14 12.66 -10.35
N SER A 150 -5.85 13.75 -9.65
CA SER A 150 -5.71 15.08 -10.25
C SER A 150 -4.57 15.85 -9.59
N ALA A 151 -3.86 16.68 -10.38
CA ALA A 151 -2.93 17.64 -9.80
C ALA A 151 -3.67 18.66 -8.92
N PRO A 152 -3.05 19.15 -7.83
CA PRO A 152 -3.63 20.23 -7.05
C PRO A 152 -3.64 21.53 -7.87
N GLU A 153 -4.70 22.31 -7.71
CA GLU A 153 -4.78 23.67 -8.27
C GLU A 153 -4.20 24.69 -7.25
N ASN A 154 -5.08 25.40 -6.53
CA ASN A 154 -4.68 26.37 -5.50
C ASN A 154 -4.63 25.77 -4.09
N SER A 155 -5.21 24.59 -3.92
CA SER A 155 -5.29 23.88 -2.63
C SER A 155 -4.59 22.53 -2.70
N CYS A 156 -3.86 22.18 -1.64
CA CYS A 156 -3.19 20.90 -1.49
C CYS A 156 -3.77 20.12 -0.32
N MET A 157 -4.10 18.85 -0.52
CA MET A 157 -4.43 17.91 0.54
C MET A 157 -3.25 16.94 0.72
N LEU A 158 -2.56 17.03 1.85
CA LEU A 158 -1.48 16.12 2.25
C LEU A 158 -2.04 14.97 3.09
N ALA A 159 -1.89 13.73 2.63
CA ALA A 159 -2.16 12.58 3.45
C ALA A 159 -0.99 12.35 4.44
N VAL A 160 -1.31 12.17 5.71
CA VAL A 160 -0.31 11.99 6.78
C VAL A 160 -0.60 10.74 7.59
N SER A 161 0.45 10.12 8.11
CA SER A 161 0.28 9.04 9.08
C SER A 161 -0.19 9.60 10.42
N LYS A 162 -1.20 8.99 11.03
CA LYS A 162 -1.69 9.40 12.36
C LYS A 162 -0.66 9.21 13.48
N ARG A 163 0.30 8.30 13.31
CA ARG A 163 1.24 7.89 14.36
C ARG A 163 2.71 8.14 14.06
N HIS A 164 3.05 8.31 12.81
CA HIS A 164 4.43 8.48 12.38
C HIS A 164 4.60 9.86 11.75
N SER A 165 5.06 10.83 12.54
CA SER A 165 5.57 12.09 12.03
C SER A 165 7.03 12.23 12.48
N SER A 166 7.95 12.34 11.54
CA SER A 166 9.33 12.73 11.82
C SER A 166 9.49 14.24 11.63
N GLY A 167 10.67 14.75 11.99
CA GLY A 167 11.01 16.13 11.71
C GLY A 167 10.98 16.46 10.22
N GLU A 168 11.27 15.49 9.35
CA GLU A 168 11.28 15.71 7.90
C GLU A 168 9.87 15.80 7.32
N GLU A 169 8.90 14.97 7.80
CA GLU A 169 7.49 15.13 7.42
C GLU A 169 6.97 16.52 7.83
N THR A 170 7.35 16.98 9.01
CA THR A 170 6.96 18.32 9.48
C THR A 170 7.57 19.43 8.61
N LYS A 171 8.85 19.33 8.25
CA LYS A 171 9.51 20.29 7.35
C LYS A 171 8.83 20.32 5.99
N PHE A 172 8.52 19.12 5.44
CA PHE A 172 7.84 19.03 4.15
C PHE A 172 6.44 19.64 4.20
N ALA A 173 5.67 19.40 5.26
CA ALA A 173 4.36 20.02 5.43
C ALA A 173 4.44 21.55 5.51
N LEU A 174 5.43 22.11 6.25
CA LEU A 174 5.66 23.56 6.30
C LEU A 174 6.07 24.13 4.94
N PHE A 175 6.94 23.43 4.21
CA PHE A 175 7.31 23.80 2.85
C PHE A 175 6.10 23.86 1.92
N LEU A 176 5.16 22.89 2.00
CA LEU A 176 3.94 22.92 1.20
C LEU A 176 3.00 24.07 1.60
N GLN A 177 2.96 24.47 2.87
CA GLN A 177 2.17 25.63 3.29
C GLN A 177 2.61 26.93 2.62
N ASP A 178 3.91 27.07 2.32
CA ASP A 178 4.45 28.23 1.61
C ASP A 178 4.19 28.17 0.09
N LYS A 179 3.79 27.00 -0.44
CA LYS A 179 3.57 26.78 -1.88
C LYS A 179 2.12 26.92 -2.32
N PHE A 180 1.18 26.61 -1.44
CA PHE A 180 -0.24 26.58 -1.75
C PHE A 180 -1.00 27.64 -0.97
N GLU A 181 -2.00 28.28 -1.60
CA GLU A 181 -2.89 29.23 -0.91
C GLU A 181 -3.63 28.58 0.25
N GLU A 182 -3.99 27.30 0.07
CA GLU A 182 -4.60 26.49 1.12
C GLU A 182 -3.95 25.09 1.14
N MET A 183 -3.35 24.75 2.28
CA MET A 183 -2.85 23.42 2.54
C MET A 183 -3.61 22.78 3.71
N ARG A 184 -4.18 21.61 3.47
CA ARG A 184 -4.89 20.82 4.46
C ARG A 184 -4.23 19.45 4.62
N THR A 185 -4.50 18.78 5.74
CA THR A 185 -4.02 17.44 6.01
C THR A 185 -5.17 16.50 6.28
N ILE A 186 -5.04 15.23 5.80
CA ILE A 186 -5.91 14.13 6.19
C ILE A 186 -5.07 13.04 6.86
N GLY A 187 -5.40 12.71 8.12
CA GLY A 187 -4.73 11.65 8.88
C GLY A 187 -5.36 10.30 8.60
N LEU A 188 -4.57 9.34 8.07
CA LEU A 188 -5.02 7.99 7.76
C LEU A 188 -3.99 6.96 8.22
N GLY A 189 -4.49 5.79 8.70
CA GLY A 189 -3.66 4.63 9.00
C GLY A 189 -3.32 3.82 7.75
N SER A 190 -2.36 2.90 7.87
CA SER A 190 -2.09 1.86 6.90
C SER A 190 -1.96 2.36 5.45
N SER A 191 -2.24 1.51 4.48
CA SER A 191 -2.24 1.80 3.04
C SER A 191 -3.41 2.68 2.57
N LEU A 192 -4.35 3.07 3.46
CA LEU A 192 -5.48 3.95 3.12
C LEU A 192 -5.06 5.30 2.55
N LYS A 193 -3.84 5.75 2.80
CA LYS A 193 -3.27 6.98 2.22
C LYS A 193 -3.12 6.90 0.69
N PHE A 194 -2.79 5.72 0.16
CA PHE A 194 -2.76 5.49 -1.29
C PHE A 194 -4.16 5.54 -1.89
N ASN A 195 -5.14 4.91 -1.21
CA ASN A 195 -6.54 4.96 -1.64
C ASN A 195 -7.06 6.40 -1.68
N ALA A 196 -6.72 7.23 -0.68
CA ALA A 196 -7.14 8.63 -0.65
C ALA A 196 -6.59 9.42 -1.86
N ILE A 197 -5.36 9.14 -2.30
CA ILE A 197 -4.80 9.80 -3.49
C ILE A 197 -5.44 9.24 -4.76
N ALA A 198 -5.59 7.93 -4.88
CA ALA A 198 -6.21 7.30 -6.05
C ALA A 198 -7.66 7.75 -6.27
N GLN A 199 -8.39 8.07 -5.19
CA GLN A 199 -9.75 8.61 -5.19
C GLN A 199 -9.81 10.14 -5.41
N GLY A 200 -8.68 10.83 -5.56
CA GLY A 200 -8.63 12.29 -5.69
C GLY A 200 -8.92 13.06 -4.40
N SER A 201 -9.05 12.40 -3.24
CA SER A 201 -9.31 13.06 -1.95
C SER A 201 -8.03 13.56 -1.26
N ALA A 202 -6.85 13.13 -1.73
CA ALA A 202 -5.55 13.66 -1.36
C ALA A 202 -4.68 13.81 -2.62
N HIS A 203 -3.62 14.64 -2.52
CA HIS A 203 -2.74 14.92 -3.66
C HIS A 203 -1.34 14.32 -3.48
N ILE A 204 -0.90 14.18 -2.23
CA ILE A 204 0.44 13.68 -1.93
C ILE A 204 0.46 13.00 -0.55
N TYR A 205 1.28 11.96 -0.45
CA TYR A 205 1.70 11.35 0.80
C TYR A 205 3.23 11.23 0.80
N SER A 206 3.88 11.77 1.82
CA SER A 206 5.32 11.67 2.02
C SER A 206 5.66 10.80 3.21
N ARG A 207 6.68 9.94 3.06
CA ARG A 207 7.27 9.16 4.14
C ARG A 207 8.78 9.26 4.05
N PHE A 208 9.41 9.78 5.11
CA PHE A 208 10.88 9.90 5.18
C PHE A 208 11.51 8.77 5.99
N GLY A 209 10.70 8.00 6.71
CA GLY A 209 11.15 6.85 7.47
C GLY A 209 11.20 5.57 6.63
N ARG A 210 11.91 4.57 7.18
CA ARG A 210 11.99 3.22 6.60
C ARG A 210 10.61 2.56 6.54
N THR A 211 10.35 1.85 5.44
CA THR A 211 9.19 0.99 5.22
C THR A 211 9.60 -0.24 4.41
N PHE A 212 8.71 -1.20 4.21
CA PHE A 212 8.99 -2.38 3.40
C PHE A 212 8.24 -2.36 2.08
N GLN A 213 8.64 -3.24 1.15
CA GLN A 213 8.05 -3.30 -0.19
C GLN A 213 6.57 -3.69 -0.15
N TRP A 214 6.17 -4.60 0.74
CA TRP A 214 4.79 -5.06 0.89
C TRP A 214 3.85 -3.99 1.45
N ASP A 215 4.36 -3.00 2.21
CA ASP A 215 3.56 -1.86 2.73
C ASP A 215 3.09 -0.92 1.61
N ILE A 216 3.80 -0.89 0.48
CA ILE A 216 3.57 0.13 -0.56
C ILE A 216 3.22 -0.42 -1.94
N ALA A 217 3.60 -1.65 -2.27
CA ALA A 217 3.47 -2.17 -3.63
C ALA A 217 2.02 -2.23 -4.13
N ALA A 218 1.07 -2.63 -3.28
CA ALA A 218 -0.35 -2.66 -3.63
C ALA A 218 -0.88 -1.25 -3.89
N GLY A 219 -0.58 -0.32 -2.97
CA GLY A 219 -0.95 1.10 -3.12
C GLY A 219 -0.32 1.75 -4.34
N HIS A 220 0.94 1.40 -4.67
CA HIS A 220 1.63 1.89 -5.86
C HIS A 220 0.94 1.43 -7.14
N ALA A 221 0.59 0.14 -7.25
CA ALA A 221 -0.12 -0.38 -8.43
C ALA A 221 -1.48 0.31 -8.62
N ILE A 222 -2.25 0.48 -7.55
CA ILE A 222 -3.55 1.16 -7.57
C ILE A 222 -3.36 2.63 -7.98
N LEU A 223 -2.43 3.34 -7.33
CA LEU A 223 -2.18 4.75 -7.59
C LEU A 223 -1.74 5.00 -9.03
N ARG A 224 -0.81 4.17 -9.56
CA ARG A 224 -0.36 4.24 -10.95
C ARG A 224 -1.51 3.97 -11.93
N SER A 225 -2.40 3.04 -11.60
CA SER A 225 -3.58 2.73 -12.41
C SER A 225 -4.61 3.86 -12.42
N ALA A 226 -4.60 4.73 -11.39
CA ALA A 226 -5.44 5.92 -11.28
C ALA A 226 -4.79 7.19 -11.87
N GLY A 227 -3.55 7.12 -12.40
CA GLY A 227 -2.82 8.24 -13.01
C GLY A 227 -1.77 8.91 -12.13
N GLY A 228 -1.57 8.43 -10.89
CA GLY A 228 -0.51 8.89 -10.00
C GLY A 228 0.79 8.09 -10.11
N GLU A 229 1.71 8.28 -9.15
CA GLU A 229 2.99 7.57 -9.12
C GLU A 229 3.55 7.48 -7.68
N VAL A 230 4.45 6.51 -7.46
CA VAL A 230 5.26 6.44 -6.23
C VAL A 230 6.74 6.50 -6.58
N VAL A 231 7.42 7.49 -6.04
CA VAL A 231 8.84 7.75 -6.30
C VAL A 231 9.65 7.76 -5.02
N ASP A 232 10.96 7.48 -5.13
CA ASP A 232 11.88 7.64 -4.01
C ASP A 232 12.02 9.12 -3.61
N LEU A 233 12.77 9.39 -2.52
CA LEU A 233 13.00 10.76 -2.06
C LEU A 233 13.75 11.63 -3.07
N GLN A 234 14.38 11.05 -4.08
CA GLN A 234 15.06 11.75 -5.18
C GLN A 234 14.17 11.91 -6.42
N GLY A 235 12.90 11.51 -6.34
CA GLY A 235 11.93 11.62 -7.44
C GLY A 235 12.10 10.56 -8.53
N LYS A 236 12.81 9.46 -8.25
CA LYS A 236 12.96 8.34 -9.19
C LYS A 236 11.90 7.28 -8.93
N PRO A 237 11.38 6.61 -9.96
CA PRO A 237 10.45 5.49 -9.80
C PRO A 237 11.02 4.41 -8.87
N ILE A 238 10.18 3.88 -7.98
CA ILE A 238 10.53 2.76 -7.12
C ILE A 238 10.45 1.48 -7.93
N SER A 239 11.50 0.66 -7.83
CA SER A 239 11.54 -0.68 -8.40
C SER A 239 11.60 -1.72 -7.30
N TYR A 240 10.72 -2.69 -7.38
CA TYR A 240 10.57 -3.78 -6.41
C TYR A 240 11.52 -4.93 -6.74
N LYS A 241 12.07 -5.53 -5.70
CA LYS A 241 13.02 -6.63 -5.85
C LYS A 241 12.51 -7.86 -5.13
N ASN A 242 12.88 -9.01 -5.65
CA ASN A 242 12.63 -10.31 -5.03
C ASN A 242 13.51 -10.57 -3.79
N ASP A 243 13.73 -9.54 -2.97
CA ASP A 243 14.49 -9.57 -1.73
C ASP A 243 13.63 -8.99 -0.59
N SER A 244 13.16 -9.88 0.29
CA SER A 244 12.32 -9.51 1.43
C SER A 244 13.02 -8.61 2.46
N ASN A 245 14.35 -8.58 2.46
CA ASN A 245 15.13 -7.84 3.45
C ASN A 245 15.48 -6.41 3.02
N GLN A 246 15.10 -5.98 1.81
CA GLN A 246 15.40 -4.62 1.35
C GLN A 246 14.30 -3.64 1.76
N PRO A 247 14.58 -2.73 2.71
CA PRO A 247 13.68 -1.64 3.04
C PRO A 247 13.69 -0.58 1.95
N ILE A 248 12.60 0.15 1.84
CA ILE A 248 12.51 1.42 1.13
C ILE A 248 12.76 2.55 2.13
N ASN A 249 13.74 3.40 1.84
CA ASN A 249 14.20 4.46 2.74
C ASN A 249 13.48 5.79 2.47
N GLY A 250 12.16 5.75 2.48
CA GLY A 250 11.29 6.89 2.22
C GLY A 250 10.83 6.98 0.77
N PHE A 251 9.70 7.67 0.57
CA PHE A 251 9.07 7.83 -0.73
C PHE A 251 8.09 9.02 -0.74
N PHE A 252 7.69 9.42 -1.93
CA PHE A 252 6.52 10.25 -2.20
C PHE A 252 5.52 9.45 -3.04
N ALA A 253 4.27 9.37 -2.61
CA ALA A 253 3.14 8.94 -3.43
C ALA A 253 2.39 10.19 -3.86
N VAL A 254 2.24 10.38 -5.17
CA VAL A 254 1.77 11.64 -5.75
C VAL A 254 0.66 11.42 -6.76
N SER A 255 -0.25 12.38 -6.83
CA SER A 255 -1.39 12.34 -7.75
C SER A 255 -1.01 12.58 -9.21
N ASP A 256 0.08 13.30 -9.48
CA ASP A 256 0.59 13.63 -10.83
C ASP A 256 2.10 13.86 -10.74
N ILE A 257 2.88 12.98 -11.34
CA ILE A 257 4.34 13.06 -11.22
C ILE A 257 4.91 14.27 -11.95
N ASP A 258 4.35 14.66 -13.08
CA ASP A 258 4.85 15.80 -13.88
C ASP A 258 4.65 17.12 -13.11
N TYR A 259 3.57 17.21 -12.35
CA TYR A 259 3.33 18.35 -11.44
C TYR A 259 4.27 18.33 -10.24
N TRP A 260 4.39 17.16 -9.55
CA TRP A 260 5.06 17.09 -8.26
C TRP A 260 6.58 17.02 -8.33
N ILE A 261 7.18 16.56 -9.43
CA ILE A 261 8.63 16.37 -9.53
C ILE A 261 9.42 17.68 -9.32
N GLY A 262 8.89 18.81 -9.81
CA GLY A 262 9.48 20.13 -9.59
C GLY A 262 9.49 20.54 -8.11
N ILE A 263 8.38 20.30 -7.40
CA ILE A 263 8.20 20.60 -5.97
C ILE A 263 9.11 19.71 -5.10
N ILE A 264 9.19 18.40 -5.41
CA ILE A 264 10.08 17.46 -4.73
C ILE A 264 11.55 17.88 -4.89
N ASN A 265 11.97 18.22 -6.10
CA ASN A 265 13.34 18.68 -6.36
C ASN A 265 13.67 19.99 -5.64
N GLU A 266 12.73 20.92 -5.55
CA GLU A 266 12.91 22.16 -4.81
C GLU A 266 13.07 21.89 -3.32
N PHE A 267 12.22 21.04 -2.72
CA PHE A 267 12.34 20.65 -1.31
C PHE A 267 13.70 19.99 -1.01
N ASN A 268 14.18 19.13 -1.88
CA ASN A 268 15.47 18.43 -1.71
C ASN A 268 16.70 19.35 -1.80
N ASN A 269 16.54 20.58 -2.30
CA ASN A 269 17.61 21.58 -2.40
C ASN A 269 17.60 22.62 -1.25
N LEU A 270 16.69 22.47 -0.26
CA LEU A 270 16.66 23.28 0.96
C LEU A 270 17.62 22.74 2.02
#